data_aab7f69d97d943188e745316552f68d4
#
_entry.id   aab7f69d97d943188e745316552f68d4
#
_cell.length_a   1.000
_cell.length_b   1.000
_cell.length_c   1.000
_cell.angle_alpha   90.00
_cell.angle_beta   90.00
_cell.angle_gamma   90.00
#
_symmetry.space_group_name_H-M   'P 1'
#
loop_
_entity.id
_entity.type
_entity.pdbx_description
1 polymer ?
#
loop_
_entity_poly.entity_id
_entity_poly.type
_entity_poly.pdbx_seq_one_letter_code
_entity_poly.pdbx_strand_id
1 'polypeptide(L)'
;MLKIFFCRPALTTILCIILLPLLGCSPQVTATPETTIAFEPTATETEFFPVVPRNSQEIVTFSYEEDGYAHLFIYSPDKMPLTRITSGDWDDIMPAPSPDGERIAFASNRNGFWDLYLLDLESGDVTQLTDTPAYEGAPTWSPDGLFMAFEAYEDDNLDIVVGPATDPLSNPIRLTTSPASEHSPAWAPDGRQIAFVSDGEIILADLDQTDGSRFQNLSNTELASESHPVWSPDGERLAWASSSQSVGRSGIYIWDSSENVPAVWVGDGNWPAWNVAGDQIITTLAAPNNTYLTIYSVDGNLLQALTPFPAATLRGLSWANHIMPEQLPHGFQQAAELTPAPLWAANAEPVSEGASDRWSLVDLEGVHAPYPQMHDLADEAFDSLRERVQRQVGWDALASLENAFVPLTSSLDPGFSEDWLYTGRAFAINSLMTNAGWMVAVREDFGAQTYWRLYLRAQLQDGSLGEPLRDLPWDLSARYNLDPTSYELGGKYSDVPAGYWVDVTALAIQYGWERVPALPNWRTFYRGARFTEFTLTGGLDWYSAMLELYPPDVLVTPTRVLPPTITPSRTPLPTWTPLPTRTPRPTFTPSPTRSPTITPTPTGTLLPSPTPPTIIP
;
A
#
# COMPACT_ATOMS: atom_id res chain seq x y z
N MET A 1 1.81 -59.79 -25.76
CA MET A 1 2.23 -60.04 -27.15
C MET A 1 2.63 -58.74 -27.73
N LEU A 2 3.73 -58.44 -28.13
CA LEU A 2 4.99 -58.85 -28.72
C LEU A 2 5.80 -57.53 -28.77
N LYS A 3 6.85 -57.28 -28.04
CA LYS A 3 8.28 -57.45 -28.39
C LYS A 3 8.60 -57.00 -29.84
N ILE A 4 9.55 -56.08 -30.09
CA ILE A 4 10.99 -56.36 -30.27
C ILE A 4 11.58 -55.07 -30.86
N PHE A 5 12.64 -54.48 -30.44
CA PHE A 5 14.10 -54.64 -30.33
C PHE A 5 14.88 -53.73 -31.28
N PHE A 6 15.83 -53.00 -30.69
CA PHE A 6 17.24 -52.74 -31.07
C PHE A 6 17.60 -52.15 -32.45
N CYS A 7 18.43 -51.12 -32.53
CA CYS A 7 19.90 -51.26 -32.57
C CYS A 7 20.59 -49.91 -32.68
N ARG A 8 21.61 -49.69 -31.85
CA ARG A 8 22.76 -48.84 -32.15
C ARG A 8 23.74 -49.63 -33.03
N PRO A 9 24.64 -49.00 -33.78
CA PRO A 9 26.04 -49.10 -33.40
C PRO A 9 26.88 -47.79 -33.51
N ALA A 10 27.95 -47.85 -32.77
CA ALA A 10 29.06 -46.90 -32.71
C ALA A 10 30.17 -47.32 -33.71
N LEU A 11 31.24 -46.52 -33.74
CA LEU A 11 32.62 -46.67 -34.28
C LEU A 11 32.86 -45.88 -35.59
N THR A 12 33.94 -45.22 -35.83
CA THR A 12 35.30 -45.08 -35.23
C THR A 12 36.03 -43.89 -35.91
N THR A 13 36.79 -43.20 -35.11
CA THR A 13 38.08 -42.53 -35.32
C THR A 13 38.71 -42.54 -36.73
N ILE A 14 39.16 -41.38 -37.26
CA ILE A 14 40.45 -41.24 -37.91
C ILE A 14 41.01 -39.83 -37.62
N LEU A 15 42.20 -39.81 -37.02
CA LEU A 15 43.11 -38.75 -36.71
C LEU A 15 43.92 -38.43 -38.00
N CYS A 16 43.87 -37.17 -38.45
CA CYS A 16 44.92 -36.65 -39.37
C CYS A 16 45.40 -35.30 -38.88
N ILE A 17 46.62 -35.32 -38.37
CA ILE A 17 47.45 -34.17 -38.03
C ILE A 17 48.06 -33.62 -39.33
N ILE A 18 47.80 -32.38 -39.69
CA ILE A 18 48.65 -31.59 -40.56
C ILE A 18 48.91 -30.23 -39.90
N LEU A 19 50.17 -30.04 -39.52
CA LEU A 19 50.75 -28.76 -39.13
C LEU A 19 51.04 -27.93 -40.38
N LEU A 20 50.70 -26.62 -40.36
CA LEU A 20 51.50 -25.47 -40.89
C LEU A 20 50.62 -24.17 -40.83
N PRO A 21 51.14 -22.94 -40.95
CA PRO A 21 51.63 -22.15 -39.84
C PRO A 21 50.82 -20.86 -39.61
N LEU A 22 51.09 -20.24 -38.48
CA LEU A 22 50.67 -18.93 -38.00
C LEU A 22 50.76 -17.82 -39.05
N LEU A 23 49.63 -17.21 -39.38
CA LEU A 23 49.56 -15.80 -39.71
C LEU A 23 48.32 -15.25 -38.96
N GLY A 24 48.60 -14.37 -38.00
CA GLY A 24 47.60 -13.72 -37.19
C GLY A 24 46.72 -12.76 -37.99
N CYS A 25 45.41 -12.96 -37.91
CA CYS A 25 44.42 -11.91 -38.06
C CYS A 25 43.47 -12.06 -36.91
N SER A 26 43.59 -11.18 -35.93
CA SER A 26 42.51 -10.94 -34.94
C SER A 26 41.27 -10.46 -35.70
N PRO A 27 40.10 -11.03 -35.49
CA PRO A 27 38.89 -10.34 -35.91
C PRO A 27 38.74 -9.13 -34.98
N GLN A 28 38.88 -7.94 -35.54
CA GLN A 28 38.31 -6.74 -34.94
C GLN A 28 36.81 -7.01 -34.85
N VAL A 29 36.32 -7.15 -33.62
CA VAL A 29 34.92 -6.94 -33.30
C VAL A 29 34.66 -5.48 -33.60
N THR A 30 34.07 -5.21 -34.74
CA THR A 30 33.45 -3.93 -35.03
C THR A 30 32.29 -3.83 -34.04
N ALA A 31 32.50 -3.04 -32.99
CA ALA A 31 31.41 -2.55 -32.19
C ALA A 31 30.47 -1.80 -33.14
N THR A 32 29.27 -2.30 -33.26
CA THR A 32 28.15 -1.55 -33.83
C THR A 32 28.05 -0.28 -32.98
N PRO A 33 28.01 0.91 -33.54
CA PRO A 33 27.78 2.09 -32.74
C PRO A 33 26.38 1.95 -32.13
N GLU A 34 26.29 1.90 -30.79
CA GLU A 34 25.06 2.22 -30.08
C GLU A 34 24.58 3.55 -30.64
N THR A 35 23.40 3.54 -31.23
CA THR A 35 22.75 4.76 -31.68
C THR A 35 22.30 5.48 -30.42
N THR A 36 23.19 6.30 -29.87
CA THR A 36 22.81 7.28 -28.86
C THR A 36 21.88 8.25 -29.58
N ILE A 37 20.61 8.13 -29.38
CA ILE A 37 19.65 9.18 -29.74
C ILE A 37 19.92 10.30 -28.75
N ALA A 38 20.80 11.21 -29.13
CA ALA A 38 20.89 12.49 -28.51
C ALA A 38 19.59 13.22 -28.85
N PHE A 39 18.80 13.55 -27.90
CA PHE A 39 17.78 14.58 -28.06
C PHE A 39 18.53 15.85 -28.39
N GLU A 40 18.61 16.24 -29.68
CA GLU A 40 19.05 17.57 -30.01
C GLU A 40 18.03 18.55 -29.43
N PRO A 41 18.43 19.41 -28.51
CA PRO A 41 17.53 20.44 -28.01
C PRO A 41 17.29 21.39 -29.21
N THR A 42 16.11 21.33 -29.77
CA THR A 42 15.63 22.37 -30.66
C THR A 42 15.44 23.60 -29.79
N ALA A 43 16.51 24.38 -29.64
CA ALA A 43 16.48 25.66 -28.96
C ALA A 43 15.58 26.61 -29.75
N THR A 44 14.32 26.54 -29.50
CA THR A 44 13.39 27.64 -29.73
C THR A 44 12.79 27.90 -28.36
N GLU A 45 13.26 28.92 -27.66
CA GLU A 45 12.55 29.52 -26.56
C GLU A 45 11.20 30.01 -27.10
N THR A 46 10.25 29.11 -27.19
CA THR A 46 8.85 29.45 -27.30
C THR A 46 8.32 29.28 -25.89
N GLU A 47 8.08 30.39 -25.22
CA GLU A 47 7.27 30.39 -24.02
C GLU A 47 5.95 29.69 -24.39
N PHE A 48 5.83 28.43 -23.99
CA PHE A 48 4.62 27.64 -24.17
C PHE A 48 3.66 28.11 -23.09
N PHE A 49 2.97 29.23 -23.33
CA PHE A 49 1.73 29.49 -22.62
C PHE A 49 0.69 28.55 -23.23
N PRO A 50 0.15 27.60 -22.48
CA PRO A 50 -0.95 26.77 -22.99
C PRO A 50 -2.07 27.73 -23.40
N VAL A 51 -2.42 27.77 -24.69
CA VAL A 51 -3.58 28.51 -25.19
C VAL A 51 -4.78 27.76 -24.64
N VAL A 52 -5.35 28.25 -23.54
CA VAL A 52 -6.57 27.68 -22.94
C VAL A 52 -7.69 27.83 -23.99
N PRO A 53 -8.21 26.71 -24.54
CA PRO A 53 -9.28 26.77 -25.53
C PRO A 53 -10.52 27.42 -24.91
N ARG A 54 -11.34 28.06 -25.72
CA ARG A 54 -12.54 28.82 -25.27
C ARG A 54 -13.58 28.00 -24.51
N ASN A 55 -13.52 26.67 -24.53
CA ASN A 55 -14.44 25.74 -23.86
C ASN A 55 -13.72 24.84 -22.85
N SER A 56 -12.50 25.17 -22.43
CA SER A 56 -11.82 24.37 -21.41
C SER A 56 -12.46 24.59 -20.04
N GLN A 57 -12.53 23.51 -19.29
CA GLN A 57 -13.04 23.51 -17.93
C GLN A 57 -12.02 22.83 -17.03
N GLU A 58 -11.81 23.42 -15.85
CA GLU A 58 -11.07 22.72 -14.79
C GLU A 58 -11.91 21.57 -14.27
N ILE A 59 -11.36 20.37 -14.41
CA ILE A 59 -12.02 19.11 -14.04
C ILE A 59 -11.03 18.27 -13.23
N VAL A 60 -11.52 17.73 -12.14
CA VAL A 60 -10.86 16.68 -11.38
C VAL A 60 -11.23 15.34 -12.00
N THR A 61 -10.23 14.55 -12.37
CA THR A 61 -10.42 13.21 -12.92
C THR A 61 -9.77 12.20 -11.99
N PHE A 62 -10.46 11.14 -11.66
CA PHE A 62 -9.97 10.08 -10.79
C PHE A 62 -10.64 8.75 -11.09
N SER A 63 -10.06 7.69 -10.58
CA SER A 63 -10.66 6.37 -10.59
C SER A 63 -11.27 6.09 -9.22
N TYR A 64 -12.48 5.54 -9.24
CA TYR A 64 -13.26 5.23 -8.06
C TYR A 64 -13.89 3.85 -8.19
N GLU A 65 -13.82 3.06 -7.11
CA GLU A 65 -14.37 1.71 -7.08
C GLU A 65 -15.87 1.74 -6.79
N GLU A 66 -16.64 1.19 -7.71
CA GLU A 66 -18.10 1.06 -7.62
C GLU A 66 -18.51 -0.26 -8.31
N ASP A 67 -19.50 -0.95 -7.79
CA ASP A 67 -19.93 -2.26 -8.31
C ASP A 67 -18.85 -3.36 -8.30
N GLY A 68 -17.84 -3.24 -7.46
CA GLY A 68 -16.73 -4.17 -7.40
C GLY A 68 -15.63 -3.94 -8.42
N TYR A 69 -15.71 -2.86 -9.22
CA TYR A 69 -14.71 -2.45 -10.22
C TYR A 69 -14.39 -0.98 -10.10
N ALA A 70 -13.17 -0.61 -10.52
CA ALA A 70 -12.73 0.77 -10.57
C ALA A 70 -13.09 1.39 -11.94
N HIS A 71 -13.69 2.57 -11.93
CA HIS A 71 -14.06 3.30 -13.14
C HIS A 71 -13.56 4.74 -13.09
N LEU A 72 -13.45 5.36 -14.25
CA LEU A 72 -13.10 6.77 -14.36
C LEU A 72 -14.30 7.66 -14.09
N PHE A 73 -14.06 8.67 -13.25
CA PHE A 73 -15.02 9.72 -12.91
C PHE A 73 -14.43 11.09 -13.17
N ILE A 74 -15.31 12.01 -13.50
CA ILE A 74 -14.99 13.44 -13.62
C ILE A 74 -15.85 14.24 -12.65
N TYR A 75 -15.27 15.32 -12.13
CA TYR A 75 -15.92 16.19 -11.16
C TYR A 75 -15.40 17.62 -11.29
N SER A 76 -16.29 18.60 -11.20
CA SER A 76 -15.91 20.00 -11.04
C SER A 76 -16.75 20.62 -9.93
N PRO A 77 -16.12 21.16 -8.86
CA PRO A 77 -16.85 21.63 -7.67
C PRO A 77 -18.03 22.56 -7.97
N ASP A 78 -17.88 23.43 -8.98
CA ASP A 78 -18.84 24.49 -9.29
C ASP A 78 -19.68 24.24 -10.55
N LYS A 79 -19.30 23.27 -11.41
CA LYS A 79 -19.86 23.16 -12.76
C LYS A 79 -20.40 21.79 -13.11
N MET A 80 -19.85 20.71 -12.56
CA MET A 80 -20.19 19.36 -12.94
C MET A 80 -20.27 18.45 -11.71
N PRO A 81 -21.41 17.78 -11.47
CA PRO A 81 -21.51 16.78 -10.43
C PRO A 81 -20.54 15.62 -10.69
N LEU A 82 -20.34 14.78 -9.71
CA LEU A 82 -19.62 13.52 -9.88
C LEU A 82 -20.28 12.73 -11.01
N THR A 83 -19.52 12.47 -12.07
CA THR A 83 -20.03 11.84 -13.30
C THR A 83 -19.12 10.69 -13.69
N ARG A 84 -19.65 9.48 -13.73
CA ARG A 84 -18.97 8.28 -14.23
C ARG A 84 -18.84 8.36 -15.75
N ILE A 85 -17.66 8.11 -16.29
CA ILE A 85 -17.38 8.19 -17.74
C ILE A 85 -16.92 6.87 -18.35
N THR A 86 -16.57 5.86 -17.53
CA THR A 86 -16.34 4.48 -18.00
C THR A 86 -17.17 3.48 -17.22
N SER A 87 -17.37 2.29 -17.77
CA SER A 87 -18.16 1.22 -17.16
C SER A 87 -17.79 -0.14 -17.76
N GLY A 88 -18.01 -1.22 -16.99
CA GLY A 88 -17.77 -2.59 -17.41
C GLY A 88 -17.35 -3.48 -16.24
N ASP A 89 -17.12 -4.76 -16.52
CA ASP A 89 -16.69 -5.74 -15.51
C ASP A 89 -15.15 -5.83 -15.46
N TRP A 90 -14.49 -4.67 -15.41
CA TRP A 90 -13.05 -4.48 -15.38
C TRP A 90 -12.67 -3.20 -14.65
N ASP A 91 -11.39 -3.04 -14.34
CA ASP A 91 -10.87 -1.88 -13.67
C ASP A 91 -10.22 -0.91 -14.67
N ASP A 92 -10.56 0.37 -14.55
CA ASP A 92 -9.95 1.52 -15.22
C ASP A 92 -9.35 2.44 -14.16
N ILE A 93 -8.02 2.62 -14.15
CA ILE A 93 -7.30 3.28 -13.05
C ILE A 93 -6.25 4.26 -13.54
N MET A 94 -5.78 5.14 -12.64
CA MET A 94 -4.66 6.05 -12.84
C MET A 94 -4.82 6.96 -14.08
N PRO A 95 -5.90 7.75 -14.15
CA PRO A 95 -6.14 8.64 -15.27
C PRO A 95 -5.11 9.77 -15.34
N ALA A 96 -4.56 9.99 -16.53
CA ALA A 96 -3.62 11.05 -16.86
C ALA A 96 -4.15 11.89 -18.04
N PRO A 97 -4.63 13.11 -17.79
CA PRO A 97 -5.04 14.04 -18.84
C PRO A 97 -3.92 14.38 -19.81
N SER A 98 -4.23 14.41 -21.10
CA SER A 98 -3.29 14.89 -22.11
C SER A 98 -3.07 16.41 -22.01
N PRO A 99 -1.89 16.92 -22.40
CA PRO A 99 -1.59 18.35 -22.31
C PRO A 99 -2.55 19.25 -23.14
N ASP A 100 -3.14 18.72 -24.21
CA ASP A 100 -4.14 19.41 -25.02
C ASP A 100 -5.54 19.42 -24.37
N GLY A 101 -5.74 18.60 -23.31
CA GLY A 101 -7.00 18.49 -22.59
C GLY A 101 -8.12 17.74 -23.35
N GLU A 102 -7.81 17.10 -24.48
CA GLU A 102 -8.77 16.41 -25.32
C GLU A 102 -8.91 14.93 -24.98
N ARG A 103 -7.91 14.35 -24.29
CA ARG A 103 -7.81 12.90 -24.06
C ARG A 103 -7.38 12.58 -22.64
N ILE A 104 -7.68 11.37 -22.21
CA ILE A 104 -7.21 10.81 -20.93
C ILE A 104 -6.53 9.47 -21.21
N ALA A 105 -5.25 9.33 -20.85
CA ALA A 105 -4.59 8.03 -20.79
C ALA A 105 -4.88 7.37 -19.45
N PHE A 106 -4.97 6.05 -19.40
CA PHE A 106 -5.27 5.31 -18.18
C PHE A 106 -4.83 3.85 -18.31
N ALA A 107 -4.70 3.14 -17.21
CA ALA A 107 -4.48 1.70 -17.21
C ALA A 107 -5.82 0.95 -17.08
N SER A 108 -5.96 -0.17 -17.79
CA SER A 108 -7.16 -1.01 -17.74
C SER A 108 -6.85 -2.48 -17.95
N ASN A 109 -7.56 -3.35 -17.24
CA ASN A 109 -7.48 -4.80 -17.38
C ASN A 109 -8.62 -5.41 -18.22
N ARG A 110 -9.31 -4.59 -19.03
CA ARG A 110 -10.51 -4.97 -19.82
C ARG A 110 -10.29 -6.10 -20.81
N ASN A 111 -9.05 -6.32 -21.25
CA ASN A 111 -8.68 -7.41 -22.16
C ASN A 111 -7.97 -8.59 -21.44
N GLY A 112 -7.99 -8.60 -20.10
CA GLY A 112 -7.44 -9.67 -19.29
C GLY A 112 -6.02 -9.42 -18.77
N PHE A 113 -5.32 -8.42 -19.31
CA PHE A 113 -4.03 -7.92 -18.83
C PHE A 113 -4.12 -6.41 -18.59
N TRP A 114 -3.17 -5.89 -17.80
CA TRP A 114 -3.11 -4.47 -17.54
C TRP A 114 -2.35 -3.76 -18.66
N ASP A 115 -3.08 -3.06 -19.49
CA ASP A 115 -2.57 -2.29 -20.61
C ASP A 115 -2.92 -0.80 -20.49
N LEU A 116 -2.21 0.03 -21.26
CA LEU A 116 -2.52 1.44 -21.40
C LEU A 116 -3.62 1.65 -22.47
N TYR A 117 -4.53 2.54 -22.14
CA TYR A 117 -5.64 2.94 -23.00
C TYR A 117 -5.73 4.46 -23.10
N LEU A 118 -6.34 4.92 -24.16
CA LEU A 118 -6.60 6.33 -24.44
C LEU A 118 -8.11 6.54 -24.63
N LEU A 119 -8.69 7.42 -23.82
CA LEU A 119 -10.08 7.87 -23.92
C LEU A 119 -10.10 9.24 -24.61
N ASP A 120 -10.83 9.36 -25.71
CA ASP A 120 -11.12 10.62 -26.40
C ASP A 120 -12.36 11.26 -25.77
N LEU A 121 -12.24 12.50 -25.32
CA LEU A 121 -13.32 13.16 -24.57
C LEU A 121 -14.44 13.71 -25.47
N GLU A 122 -14.17 13.95 -26.76
CA GLU A 122 -15.18 14.44 -27.71
C GLU A 122 -16.07 13.29 -28.20
N SER A 123 -15.48 12.17 -28.59
CA SER A 123 -16.20 11.00 -29.10
C SER A 123 -16.62 10.01 -28.02
N GLY A 124 -15.89 9.91 -26.94
CA GLY A 124 -16.04 8.86 -25.93
C GLY A 124 -15.42 7.52 -26.33
N ASP A 125 -14.65 7.49 -27.43
CA ASP A 125 -14.00 6.28 -27.92
C ASP A 125 -12.77 5.93 -27.05
N VAL A 126 -12.59 4.63 -26.80
CA VAL A 126 -11.44 4.09 -26.08
C VAL A 126 -10.56 3.32 -27.04
N THR A 127 -9.28 3.68 -27.10
CA THR A 127 -8.26 3.02 -27.92
C THR A 127 -7.23 2.36 -27.04
N GLN A 128 -6.91 1.09 -27.29
CA GLN A 128 -5.80 0.40 -26.62
C GLN A 128 -4.47 0.88 -27.19
N LEU A 129 -3.51 1.22 -26.32
CA LEU A 129 -2.19 1.70 -26.68
C LEU A 129 -1.11 0.61 -26.55
N THR A 130 -1.25 -0.31 -25.59
CA THR A 130 -0.36 -1.45 -25.40
C THR A 130 -1.16 -2.74 -25.41
N ASP A 131 -0.55 -3.87 -25.76
CA ASP A 131 -1.17 -5.20 -25.82
C ASP A 131 -0.11 -6.25 -25.49
N THR A 132 0.20 -6.39 -24.19
CA THR A 132 1.21 -7.34 -23.71
C THR A 132 0.70 -8.13 -22.50
N PRO A 133 1.30 -9.29 -22.19
CA PRO A 133 1.01 -9.99 -20.93
C PRO A 133 1.63 -9.30 -19.70
N ALA A 134 2.56 -8.36 -19.89
CA ALA A 134 3.17 -7.61 -18.81
C ALA A 134 2.16 -6.57 -18.25
N TYR A 135 2.44 -6.08 -17.04
CA TYR A 135 1.72 -4.95 -16.49
C TYR A 135 2.26 -3.65 -17.10
N GLU A 136 1.38 -2.84 -17.69
CA GLU A 136 1.65 -1.45 -18.02
C GLU A 136 0.64 -0.55 -17.31
N GLY A 137 1.13 0.52 -16.62
CA GLY A 137 0.27 1.39 -15.82
C GLY A 137 0.84 2.77 -15.54
N ALA A 138 0.10 3.55 -14.75
CA ALA A 138 0.47 4.90 -14.30
C ALA A 138 1.06 5.80 -15.40
N PRO A 139 0.34 6.04 -16.51
CA PRO A 139 0.85 6.87 -17.59
C PRO A 139 1.02 8.33 -17.15
N THR A 140 2.05 9.00 -17.70
CA THR A 140 2.24 10.45 -17.62
C THR A 140 2.74 10.98 -18.96
N TRP A 141 2.27 12.15 -19.37
CA TRP A 141 2.56 12.72 -20.68
C TRP A 141 3.79 13.62 -20.66
N SER A 142 4.56 13.62 -21.75
CA SER A 142 5.47 14.73 -22.02
C SER A 142 4.66 16.02 -22.28
N PRO A 143 5.19 17.21 -21.98
CA PRO A 143 4.44 18.47 -22.11
C PRO A 143 3.98 18.77 -23.55
N ASP A 144 4.73 18.26 -24.54
CA ASP A 144 4.40 18.39 -25.98
C ASP A 144 3.35 17.34 -26.45
N GLY A 145 2.97 16.39 -25.59
CA GLY A 145 2.03 15.32 -25.90
C GLY A 145 2.56 14.26 -26.87
N LEU A 146 3.87 14.26 -27.20
CA LEU A 146 4.46 13.34 -28.17
C LEU A 146 4.93 12.03 -27.53
N PHE A 147 5.27 12.05 -26.26
CA PHE A 147 5.78 10.91 -25.51
C PHE A 147 4.93 10.65 -24.26
N MET A 148 5.07 9.44 -23.76
CA MET A 148 4.46 8.99 -22.50
C MET A 148 5.52 8.25 -21.68
N ALA A 149 5.59 8.53 -20.38
CA ALA A 149 6.28 7.67 -19.44
C ALA A 149 5.24 6.86 -18.67
N PHE A 150 5.56 5.62 -18.34
CA PHE A 150 4.65 4.70 -17.67
C PHE A 150 5.41 3.63 -16.91
N GLU A 151 4.74 2.94 -16.02
CA GLU A 151 5.23 1.75 -15.34
C GLU A 151 5.15 0.54 -16.27
N ALA A 152 6.19 -0.28 -16.29
CA ALA A 152 6.18 -1.58 -16.94
C ALA A 152 6.80 -2.64 -16.04
N TYR A 153 6.13 -3.79 -15.89
CA TYR A 153 6.62 -4.89 -15.07
C TYR A 153 7.28 -5.95 -15.95
N GLU A 154 8.60 -5.98 -15.96
CA GLU A 154 9.42 -6.92 -16.73
C GLU A 154 10.53 -7.51 -15.84
N ASP A 155 10.89 -8.77 -16.09
CA ASP A 155 11.98 -9.45 -15.38
C ASP A 155 11.84 -9.44 -13.83
N ASP A 156 10.60 -9.61 -13.34
CA ASP A 156 10.24 -9.55 -11.90
C ASP A 156 10.51 -8.18 -11.24
N ASN A 157 10.59 -7.11 -12.02
CA ASN A 157 10.79 -5.75 -11.54
C ASN A 157 9.84 -4.75 -12.20
N LEU A 158 9.44 -3.72 -11.46
CA LEU A 158 8.65 -2.61 -11.95
C LEU A 158 9.60 -1.44 -12.28
N ASP A 159 9.63 -1.02 -13.53
CA ASP A 159 10.50 0.03 -14.05
C ASP A 159 9.72 1.14 -14.74
N ILE A 160 10.36 2.28 -14.92
CA ILE A 160 9.82 3.39 -15.71
C ILE A 160 10.30 3.26 -17.15
N VAL A 161 9.34 3.27 -18.06
CA VAL A 161 9.56 3.19 -19.51
C VAL A 161 9.02 4.46 -20.19
N VAL A 162 9.70 4.91 -21.22
CA VAL A 162 9.31 6.08 -22.02
C VAL A 162 9.16 5.67 -23.48
N GLY A 163 8.01 5.99 -24.09
CA GLY A 163 7.75 5.69 -25.49
C GLY A 163 6.90 6.75 -26.19
N PRO A 164 6.72 6.68 -27.52
CA PRO A 164 5.83 7.57 -28.24
C PRO A 164 4.38 7.45 -27.74
N ALA A 165 3.69 8.54 -27.52
CA ALA A 165 2.33 8.53 -26.94
C ALA A 165 1.28 7.80 -27.79
N THR A 166 1.51 7.65 -29.09
CA THR A 166 0.60 6.95 -30.01
C THR A 166 0.84 5.44 -30.12
N ASP A 167 2.04 4.99 -29.73
CA ASP A 167 2.46 3.58 -29.73
C ASP A 167 3.61 3.44 -28.72
N PRO A 168 3.30 3.38 -27.41
CA PRO A 168 4.31 3.45 -26.33
C PRO A 168 5.37 2.36 -26.39
N LEU A 169 5.08 1.23 -27.02
CA LEU A 169 5.99 0.11 -27.17
C LEU A 169 6.80 0.15 -28.49
N SER A 170 6.61 1.18 -29.33
CA SER A 170 7.42 1.40 -30.52
C SER A 170 8.78 2.04 -30.15
N ASN A 171 9.82 1.22 -30.04
CA ASN A 171 11.16 1.61 -29.58
C ASN A 171 11.18 2.26 -28.19
N PRO A 172 10.66 1.62 -27.18
CA PRO A 172 10.60 2.16 -25.83
C PRO A 172 12.00 2.33 -25.24
N ILE A 173 12.18 3.33 -24.41
CA ILE A 173 13.38 3.58 -23.63
C ILE A 173 13.09 3.21 -22.18
N ARG A 174 13.78 2.20 -21.66
CA ARG A 174 13.74 1.88 -20.24
C ARG A 174 14.55 2.95 -19.50
N LEU A 175 13.87 3.83 -18.77
CA LEU A 175 14.50 4.94 -18.04
C LEU A 175 15.26 4.45 -16.82
N THR A 176 14.68 3.47 -16.12
CA THR A 176 15.25 2.85 -14.93
C THR A 176 15.60 1.39 -15.21
N THR A 177 16.56 0.86 -14.47
CA THR A 177 17.03 -0.54 -14.59
C THR A 177 17.61 -1.02 -13.26
N SER A 178 17.28 -0.36 -12.16
CA SER A 178 17.73 -0.76 -10.83
C SER A 178 16.96 -2.00 -10.35
N PRO A 179 17.47 -2.75 -9.38
CA PRO A 179 16.68 -3.86 -8.80
C PRO A 179 15.58 -3.40 -7.84
N ALA A 180 15.50 -2.09 -7.55
CA ALA A 180 14.39 -1.51 -6.80
C ALA A 180 13.14 -1.45 -7.67
N SER A 181 11.97 -1.42 -7.06
CA SER A 181 10.71 -1.20 -7.75
C SER A 181 10.53 0.30 -8.00
N GLU A 182 10.48 0.72 -9.26
CA GLU A 182 10.25 2.10 -9.67
C GLU A 182 8.83 2.26 -10.21
N HIS A 183 8.12 3.27 -9.68
CA HIS A 183 6.70 3.46 -10.01
C HIS A 183 6.25 4.92 -9.90
N SER A 184 5.02 5.23 -10.29
CA SER A 184 4.39 6.55 -10.21
C SER A 184 5.18 7.65 -10.90
N PRO A 185 5.50 7.55 -12.19
CA PRO A 185 6.23 8.59 -12.90
C PRO A 185 5.40 9.86 -13.02
N ALA A 186 6.05 11.02 -12.91
CA ALA A 186 5.48 12.33 -13.13
C ALA A 186 6.42 13.15 -14.01
N TRP A 187 6.02 13.43 -15.24
CA TRP A 187 6.81 14.22 -16.18
C TRP A 187 6.72 15.72 -15.85
N ALA A 188 7.87 16.39 -15.76
CA ALA A 188 7.90 17.81 -15.49
C ALA A 188 7.38 18.65 -16.69
N PRO A 189 6.68 19.77 -16.46
CA PRO A 189 6.15 20.63 -17.50
C PRO A 189 7.21 21.25 -18.43
N ASP A 190 8.47 21.32 -17.99
CA ASP A 190 9.58 21.77 -18.82
C ASP A 190 10.11 20.69 -19.79
N GLY A 191 9.62 19.45 -19.65
CA GLY A 191 9.99 18.32 -20.50
C GLY A 191 11.34 17.69 -20.19
N ARG A 192 12.10 18.20 -19.23
CA ARG A 192 13.51 17.82 -19.00
C ARG A 192 13.69 16.83 -17.85
N GLN A 193 12.70 16.66 -17.01
CA GLN A 193 12.78 15.85 -15.80
C GLN A 193 11.58 14.93 -15.67
N ILE A 194 11.80 13.76 -15.04
CA ILE A 194 10.74 12.85 -14.60
C ILE A 194 11.00 12.55 -13.12
N ALA A 195 10.01 12.86 -12.26
CA ALA A 195 10.00 12.40 -10.87
C ALA A 195 9.34 11.03 -10.81
N PHE A 196 9.79 10.14 -9.92
CA PHE A 196 9.20 8.82 -9.70
C PHE A 196 9.53 8.33 -8.29
N VAL A 197 8.89 7.26 -7.86
CA VAL A 197 9.18 6.59 -6.59
C VAL A 197 10.12 5.42 -6.83
N SER A 198 11.15 5.27 -6.00
CA SER A 198 12.02 4.09 -5.94
C SER A 198 12.28 3.74 -4.48
N ASP A 199 11.94 2.50 -4.06
CA ASP A 199 12.04 2.04 -2.67
C ASP A 199 11.39 3.00 -1.63
N GLY A 200 10.27 3.63 -2.01
CA GLY A 200 9.57 4.59 -1.15
C GLY A 200 10.21 5.97 -1.04
N GLU A 201 11.17 6.30 -1.89
CA GLU A 201 11.82 7.60 -1.96
C GLU A 201 11.50 8.31 -3.28
N ILE A 202 11.43 9.64 -3.27
CA ILE A 202 11.23 10.44 -4.48
C ILE A 202 12.56 10.65 -5.20
N ILE A 203 12.66 10.10 -6.39
CA ILE A 203 13.82 10.22 -7.27
C ILE A 203 13.48 11.15 -8.44
N LEU A 204 14.40 12.03 -8.77
CA LEU A 204 14.33 12.90 -9.93
C LEU A 204 15.32 12.44 -10.98
N ALA A 205 14.84 12.12 -12.19
CA ALA A 205 15.65 11.83 -13.36
C ALA A 205 15.80 13.08 -14.22
N ASP A 206 17.03 13.52 -14.47
CA ASP A 206 17.37 14.54 -15.46
C ASP A 206 17.58 13.89 -16.83
N LEU A 207 16.72 14.17 -17.79
CA LEU A 207 16.74 13.57 -19.12
C LEU A 207 17.88 14.08 -19.99
N ASP A 208 18.50 15.19 -19.63
CA ASP A 208 19.67 15.73 -20.32
C ASP A 208 20.98 15.04 -19.91
N GLN A 209 20.96 14.29 -18.80
CA GLN A 209 22.13 13.54 -18.32
C GLN A 209 22.05 12.08 -18.76
N THR A 210 23.22 11.49 -19.01
CA THR A 210 23.35 10.07 -19.44
C THR A 210 24.23 9.24 -18.51
N ASP A 211 24.79 9.86 -17.48
CA ASP A 211 25.70 9.22 -16.54
C ASP A 211 25.07 9.04 -15.13
N GLY A 212 25.87 8.71 -14.16
CA GLY A 212 25.43 8.50 -12.78
C GLY A 212 24.86 9.74 -12.10
N SER A 213 24.96 10.95 -12.70
CA SER A 213 24.35 12.17 -12.19
C SER A 213 22.89 12.35 -12.63
N ARG A 214 22.39 11.44 -13.48
CA ARG A 214 21.01 11.46 -13.97
C ARG A 214 19.98 11.40 -12.87
N PHE A 215 20.24 10.65 -11.81
CA PHE A 215 19.27 10.38 -10.75
C PHE A 215 19.66 11.09 -9.45
N GLN A 216 18.72 11.84 -8.89
CA GLN A 216 18.86 12.53 -7.61
C GLN A 216 17.73 12.08 -6.66
N ASN A 217 18.10 11.62 -5.46
CA ASN A 217 17.12 11.40 -4.39
C ASN A 217 16.75 12.74 -3.78
N LEU A 218 15.45 13.12 -3.83
CA LEU A 218 14.94 14.37 -3.31
C LEU A 218 14.46 14.27 -1.87
N SER A 219 13.77 13.19 -1.51
CA SER A 219 13.17 13.03 -0.19
C SER A 219 14.20 12.64 0.85
N ASN A 220 15.03 11.65 0.57
CA ASN A 220 16.11 11.14 1.42
C ASN A 220 15.66 10.91 2.86
N THR A 221 14.62 10.11 3.06
CA THR A 221 13.96 9.85 4.36
C THR A 221 14.03 8.36 4.72
N GLU A 222 14.81 7.97 5.75
CA GLU A 222 15.03 6.56 6.11
C GLU A 222 13.81 5.85 6.71
N LEU A 223 12.83 6.58 7.25
CA LEU A 223 11.69 6.02 8.01
C LEU A 223 10.34 6.53 7.52
N ALA A 224 10.28 6.96 6.30
CA ALA A 224 9.05 7.31 5.60
C ALA A 224 8.94 6.50 4.30
N SER A 225 7.76 6.47 3.73
CA SER A 225 7.52 5.97 2.38
C SER A 225 6.77 7.06 1.63
N GLU A 226 7.38 7.57 0.59
CA GLU A 226 6.81 8.57 -0.29
C GLU A 226 6.08 7.92 -1.46
N SER A 227 5.06 8.63 -1.97
CA SER A 227 4.26 8.16 -3.08
C SER A 227 3.64 9.31 -3.88
N HIS A 228 3.24 9.01 -5.12
CA HIS A 228 2.44 9.87 -5.99
C HIS A 228 3.01 11.29 -6.19
N PRO A 229 4.24 11.43 -6.70
CA PRO A 229 4.79 12.73 -7.03
C PRO A 229 3.97 13.39 -8.15
N VAL A 230 3.79 14.72 -8.08
CA VAL A 230 3.11 15.50 -9.12
C VAL A 230 3.68 16.91 -9.20
N TRP A 231 4.00 17.36 -10.42
CA TRP A 231 4.52 18.70 -10.67
C TRP A 231 3.42 19.75 -10.66
N SER A 232 3.75 20.94 -10.12
CA SER A 232 2.94 22.11 -10.33
C SER A 232 2.92 22.51 -11.82
N PRO A 233 1.87 23.18 -12.33
CA PRO A 233 1.78 23.55 -13.75
C PRO A 233 2.91 24.45 -14.27
N ASP A 234 3.53 25.23 -13.38
CA ASP A 234 4.68 26.07 -13.68
C ASP A 234 6.03 25.30 -13.71
N GLY A 235 6.03 24.04 -13.23
CA GLY A 235 7.23 23.21 -13.14
C GLY A 235 8.21 23.60 -12.04
N GLU A 236 7.87 24.59 -11.20
CA GLU A 236 8.76 25.07 -10.14
C GLU A 236 8.66 24.24 -8.86
N ARG A 237 7.51 23.53 -8.63
CA ARG A 237 7.24 22.78 -7.41
C ARG A 237 6.84 21.34 -7.70
N LEU A 238 7.27 20.44 -6.81
CA LEU A 238 6.86 19.03 -6.79
C LEU A 238 6.14 18.73 -5.48
N ALA A 239 4.94 18.18 -5.57
CA ALA A 239 4.20 17.67 -4.41
C ALA A 239 4.22 16.15 -4.39
N TRP A 240 4.22 15.54 -3.21
CA TRP A 240 4.07 14.10 -3.02
C TRP A 240 3.40 13.78 -1.68
N ALA A 241 2.91 12.57 -1.54
CA ALA A 241 2.44 12.05 -0.27
C ALA A 241 3.58 11.34 0.48
N SER A 242 3.61 11.45 1.80
CA SER A 242 4.59 10.78 2.66
C SER A 242 3.90 10.14 3.86
N SER A 243 4.28 8.90 4.17
CA SER A 243 3.88 8.19 5.39
C SER A 243 5.08 8.07 6.33
N SER A 244 5.10 8.83 7.43
CA SER A 244 6.22 8.84 8.38
C SER A 244 5.98 7.90 9.55
N GLN A 245 7.02 7.14 9.95
CA GLN A 245 6.96 6.17 11.04
C GLN A 245 7.45 6.69 12.40
N SER A 246 8.18 7.80 12.46
CA SER A 246 8.83 8.22 13.71
C SER A 246 8.88 9.71 14.00
N VAL A 247 9.34 10.52 13.08
CA VAL A 247 9.61 11.95 13.30
C VAL A 247 9.19 12.73 12.06
N GLY A 248 7.94 13.02 11.94
CA GLY A 248 7.38 13.73 10.81
C GLY A 248 5.87 13.64 10.86
N ARG A 249 5.22 14.31 9.98
CA ARG A 249 3.78 14.17 9.75
C ARG A 249 3.59 13.38 8.48
N SER A 250 2.71 12.39 8.50
CA SER A 250 2.17 11.85 7.26
C SER A 250 1.36 12.93 6.56
N GLY A 251 1.28 12.88 5.24
CA GLY A 251 0.50 13.81 4.44
C GLY A 251 1.25 14.35 3.23
N ILE A 252 0.81 15.48 2.71
CA ILE A 252 1.32 16.10 1.50
C ILE A 252 2.48 17.03 1.82
N TYR A 253 3.57 16.84 1.08
CA TYR A 253 4.77 17.67 1.10
C TYR A 253 4.95 18.38 -0.25
N ILE A 254 5.46 19.59 -0.21
CA ILE A 254 5.84 20.38 -1.40
C ILE A 254 7.32 20.70 -1.31
N TRP A 255 8.05 20.41 -2.36
CA TRP A 255 9.41 20.84 -2.60
C TRP A 255 9.44 21.92 -3.67
N ASP A 256 10.23 22.96 -3.47
CA ASP A 256 10.43 24.06 -4.41
C ASP A 256 11.82 23.94 -5.05
N SER A 257 11.86 23.85 -6.38
CA SER A 257 13.12 23.65 -7.13
C SER A 257 14.02 24.89 -7.11
N SER A 258 13.44 26.07 -6.87
CA SER A 258 14.18 27.34 -6.80
C SER A 258 14.85 27.56 -5.46
N GLU A 259 14.39 26.85 -4.41
CA GLU A 259 14.87 26.97 -3.06
C GLU A 259 15.68 25.73 -2.67
N ASN A 260 16.84 25.91 -2.07
CA ASN A 260 17.63 24.80 -1.53
C ASN A 260 17.23 24.50 -0.08
N VAL A 261 15.94 24.19 0.11
CA VAL A 261 15.34 23.85 1.40
C VAL A 261 14.62 22.51 1.32
N PRO A 262 14.48 21.78 2.44
CA PRO A 262 13.68 20.55 2.47
C PRO A 262 12.21 20.83 2.13
N ALA A 263 11.52 19.81 1.62
CA ALA A 263 10.09 19.89 1.36
C ALA A 263 9.28 20.24 2.61
N VAL A 264 8.20 21.00 2.41
CA VAL A 264 7.34 21.53 3.48
C VAL A 264 6.03 20.76 3.51
N TRP A 265 5.61 20.33 4.70
CA TRP A 265 4.31 19.73 4.91
C TRP A 265 3.17 20.75 4.76
N VAL A 266 2.13 20.39 3.99
CA VAL A 266 1.00 21.28 3.66
C VAL A 266 -0.30 20.82 4.32
N GLY A 267 -0.55 19.53 4.38
CA GLY A 267 -1.79 18.99 4.92
C GLY A 267 -1.79 17.47 4.98
N ASP A 268 -2.78 16.90 5.66
CA ASP A 268 -3.00 15.47 5.65
C ASP A 268 -3.54 15.05 4.28
N GLY A 269 -3.14 13.88 3.78
CA GLY A 269 -3.67 13.33 2.53
C GLY A 269 -2.74 12.40 1.80
N ASN A 270 -3.25 11.89 0.66
CA ASN A 270 -2.55 11.07 -0.32
C ASN A 270 -3.03 11.48 -1.71
N TRP A 271 -2.37 11.03 -2.79
CA TRP A 271 -2.73 11.38 -4.16
C TRP A 271 -2.91 12.91 -4.37
N PRO A 272 -1.86 13.73 -4.24
CA PRO A 272 -1.98 15.17 -4.52
C PRO A 272 -2.22 15.44 -6.00
N ALA A 273 -3.01 16.46 -6.32
CA ALA A 273 -3.12 17.00 -7.67
C ALA A 273 -3.25 18.52 -7.62
N TRP A 274 -2.46 19.21 -8.44
CA TRP A 274 -2.46 20.67 -8.51
C TRP A 274 -3.62 21.18 -9.35
N ASN A 275 -4.23 22.28 -8.93
CA ASN A 275 -5.11 23.03 -9.82
C ASN A 275 -4.30 23.72 -10.92
N VAL A 276 -4.99 24.17 -11.96
CA VAL A 276 -4.34 24.78 -13.15
C VAL A 276 -3.58 26.07 -12.81
N ALA A 277 -4.01 26.81 -11.77
CA ALA A 277 -3.33 28.02 -11.32
C ALA A 277 -2.05 27.71 -10.50
N GLY A 278 -1.86 26.49 -10.02
CA GLY A 278 -0.72 26.09 -9.20
C GLY A 278 -0.74 26.66 -7.78
N ASP A 279 -1.88 27.14 -7.29
CA ASP A 279 -2.02 27.73 -5.96
C ASP A 279 -2.83 26.88 -4.97
N GLN A 280 -3.42 25.77 -5.46
CA GLN A 280 -4.20 24.83 -4.68
C GLN A 280 -3.83 23.38 -5.00
N ILE A 281 -4.00 22.53 -4.01
CA ILE A 281 -3.84 21.08 -4.14
C ILE A 281 -5.12 20.40 -3.66
N ILE A 282 -5.72 19.57 -4.53
CA ILE A 282 -6.71 18.58 -4.12
C ILE A 282 -5.98 17.30 -3.73
N THR A 283 -6.48 16.61 -2.72
CA THR A 283 -5.89 15.39 -2.20
C THR A 283 -6.96 14.44 -1.69
N THR A 284 -6.68 13.15 -1.70
CA THR A 284 -7.48 12.16 -0.99
C THR A 284 -7.04 12.10 0.47
N LEU A 285 -7.98 12.13 1.39
CA LEU A 285 -7.74 11.87 2.80
C LEU A 285 -8.35 10.51 3.13
N ALA A 286 -7.50 9.52 3.36
CA ALA A 286 -7.94 8.20 3.78
C ALA A 286 -8.29 8.20 5.27
N ALA A 287 -9.42 7.61 5.61
CA ALA A 287 -9.77 7.14 6.94
C ALA A 287 -9.76 5.60 6.92
N PRO A 288 -9.82 4.92 8.06
CA PRO A 288 -9.67 3.47 8.09
C PRO A 288 -10.54 2.70 7.11
N ASN A 289 -11.78 3.16 6.88
CA ASN A 289 -12.77 2.47 6.04
C ASN A 289 -13.52 3.44 5.11
N ASN A 290 -13.01 4.65 4.92
CA ASN A 290 -13.61 5.67 4.06
C ASN A 290 -12.52 6.52 3.41
N THR A 291 -12.84 7.13 2.28
CA THR A 291 -11.98 8.12 1.62
C THR A 291 -12.72 9.43 1.46
N TYR A 292 -12.00 10.53 1.56
CA TYR A 292 -12.52 11.89 1.40
C TYR A 292 -11.66 12.64 0.39
N LEU A 293 -12.25 13.60 -0.30
CA LEU A 293 -11.51 14.62 -1.03
C LEU A 293 -11.48 15.91 -0.24
N THR A 294 -10.35 16.59 -0.26
CA THR A 294 -10.16 17.90 0.37
C THR A 294 -9.22 18.77 -0.46
N ILE A 295 -9.26 20.08 -0.27
CA ILE A 295 -8.44 21.03 -0.99
C ILE A 295 -7.69 21.90 0.02
N TYR A 296 -6.38 22.04 -0.19
CA TYR A 296 -5.50 22.95 0.54
C TYR A 296 -4.96 24.03 -0.38
N SER A 297 -4.70 25.23 0.16
CA SER A 297 -3.80 26.16 -0.49
C SER A 297 -2.36 25.69 -0.32
N VAL A 298 -1.46 26.14 -1.17
CA VAL A 298 -0.01 25.86 -1.04
C VAL A 298 0.58 26.29 0.31
N ASP A 299 -0.05 27.24 0.99
CA ASP A 299 0.33 27.70 2.35
C ASP A 299 -0.22 26.77 3.46
N GLY A 300 -0.89 25.68 3.12
CA GLY A 300 -1.44 24.71 4.07
C GLY A 300 -2.76 25.10 4.72
N ASN A 301 -3.49 26.07 4.16
CA ASN A 301 -4.84 26.40 4.64
C ASN A 301 -5.87 25.48 4.01
N LEU A 302 -6.72 24.86 4.83
CA LEU A 302 -7.84 24.07 4.35
C LEU A 302 -8.86 25.00 3.67
N LEU A 303 -9.11 24.79 2.38
CA LEU A 303 -10.02 25.60 1.56
C LEU A 303 -11.39 24.97 1.40
N GLN A 304 -11.46 23.64 1.30
CA GLN A 304 -12.71 22.91 1.12
C GLN A 304 -12.89 21.88 2.24
N ALA A 305 -14.11 21.82 2.76
CA ALA A 305 -14.50 20.76 3.68
C ALA A 305 -14.44 19.37 3.01
N LEU A 306 -14.25 18.34 3.82
CA LEU A 306 -14.18 16.97 3.36
C LEU A 306 -15.43 16.55 2.57
N THR A 307 -15.24 16.08 1.34
CA THR A 307 -16.31 15.46 0.53
C THR A 307 -16.18 13.95 0.69
N PRO A 308 -17.14 13.27 1.35
CA PRO A 308 -17.04 11.84 1.59
C PRO A 308 -17.33 11.04 0.32
N PHE A 309 -16.54 9.98 0.12
CA PHE A 309 -16.82 8.92 -0.83
C PHE A 309 -17.07 7.64 -0.03
N PRO A 310 -18.26 7.04 -0.12
CA PRO A 310 -18.59 5.86 0.67
C PRO A 310 -17.74 4.67 0.23
N ALA A 311 -17.15 3.98 1.20
CA ALA A 311 -16.60 2.62 1.11
C ALA A 311 -15.76 2.32 -0.16
N ALA A 312 -14.88 3.24 -0.61
CA ALA A 312 -14.15 3.01 -1.83
C ALA A 312 -12.72 3.54 -1.76
N THR A 313 -11.85 2.90 -2.53
CA THR A 313 -10.49 3.34 -2.77
C THR A 313 -10.44 4.21 -4.01
N LEU A 314 -9.86 5.40 -3.89
CA LEU A 314 -9.55 6.26 -5.02
C LEU A 314 -8.17 5.89 -5.56
N ARG A 315 -8.06 5.70 -6.87
CA ARG A 315 -6.82 5.32 -7.54
C ARG A 315 -6.52 6.24 -8.71
N GLY A 316 -5.51 7.08 -8.53
CA GLY A 316 -5.18 8.14 -9.47
C GLY A 316 -6.09 9.36 -9.32
N LEU A 317 -5.49 10.52 -9.18
CA LEU A 317 -6.16 11.81 -9.06
C LEU A 317 -5.43 12.83 -9.91
N SER A 318 -6.15 13.56 -10.74
CA SER A 318 -5.60 14.65 -11.55
C SER A 318 -6.57 15.83 -11.55
N TRP A 319 -6.05 17.03 -11.66
CA TRP A 319 -6.84 18.26 -11.77
C TRP A 319 -6.28 19.09 -12.91
N ALA A 320 -6.98 19.10 -14.02
CA ALA A 320 -6.50 19.67 -15.27
C ALA A 320 -7.60 20.41 -16.05
N ASN A 321 -7.18 21.18 -17.05
CA ASN A 321 -8.11 21.70 -18.03
C ASN A 321 -8.48 20.61 -19.03
N HIS A 322 -9.78 20.39 -19.21
CA HIS A 322 -10.32 19.49 -20.22
C HIS A 322 -11.19 20.24 -21.20
N ILE A 323 -11.17 19.80 -22.47
CA ILE A 323 -12.07 20.26 -23.51
C ILE A 323 -13.24 19.28 -23.52
N MET A 324 -14.35 19.69 -22.88
CA MET A 324 -15.55 18.87 -22.83
C MET A 324 -16.53 19.27 -23.93
N PRO A 325 -17.16 18.30 -24.60
CA PRO A 325 -18.22 18.58 -25.55
C PRO A 325 -19.44 19.21 -24.84
N GLU A 326 -20.25 20.00 -25.60
CA GLU A 326 -21.49 20.58 -25.05
C GLU A 326 -22.50 19.52 -24.58
N GLN A 327 -22.47 18.36 -25.20
CA GLN A 327 -23.24 17.18 -24.80
C GLN A 327 -22.27 16.02 -24.60
N LEU A 328 -22.37 15.36 -23.48
CA LEU A 328 -21.54 14.19 -23.20
C LEU A 328 -21.76 13.11 -24.27
N PRO A 329 -20.71 12.43 -24.70
CA PRO A 329 -20.80 11.27 -25.60
C PRO A 329 -21.76 10.21 -25.07
N HIS A 330 -22.37 9.45 -25.98
CA HIS A 330 -23.36 8.43 -25.60
C HIS A 330 -22.80 7.41 -24.59
N GLY A 331 -21.54 7.00 -24.73
CA GLY A 331 -20.88 6.11 -23.77
C GLY A 331 -20.82 6.69 -22.37
N PHE A 332 -20.50 7.99 -22.24
CA PHE A 332 -20.46 8.67 -20.93
C PHE A 332 -21.86 8.81 -20.32
N GLN A 333 -22.88 9.13 -21.15
CA GLN A 333 -24.27 9.19 -20.70
C GLN A 333 -24.72 7.83 -20.15
N GLN A 334 -24.42 6.75 -20.86
CA GLN A 334 -24.74 5.39 -20.42
C GLN A 334 -24.02 5.04 -19.11
N ALA A 335 -22.72 5.35 -19.00
CA ALA A 335 -21.97 5.10 -17.78
C ALA A 335 -22.52 5.91 -16.59
N ALA A 336 -22.90 7.18 -16.81
CA ALA A 336 -23.45 8.06 -15.78
C ALA A 336 -24.85 7.65 -15.29
N GLU A 337 -25.64 6.97 -16.14
CA GLU A 337 -26.99 6.49 -15.80
C GLU A 337 -26.99 5.14 -15.07
N LEU A 338 -25.84 4.44 -15.03
CA LEU A 338 -25.75 3.17 -14.33
C LEU A 338 -25.96 3.38 -12.83
N THR A 339 -26.83 2.57 -12.25
CA THR A 339 -27.02 2.51 -10.81
C THR A 339 -26.32 1.26 -10.29
N PRO A 340 -25.36 1.41 -9.35
CA PRO A 340 -24.69 0.27 -8.76
C PRO A 340 -25.64 -0.75 -8.17
N ALA A 341 -25.45 -2.02 -8.48
CA ALA A 341 -26.16 -3.09 -7.84
C ALA A 341 -25.45 -3.47 -6.53
N PRO A 342 -26.19 -3.81 -5.44
CA PRO A 342 -25.56 -4.31 -4.24
C PRO A 342 -24.74 -5.58 -4.56
N LEU A 343 -23.49 -5.63 -4.09
CA LEU A 343 -22.59 -6.79 -4.29
C LEU A 343 -23.06 -8.04 -3.54
N TRP A 344 -23.86 -7.82 -2.50
CA TRP A 344 -24.48 -8.88 -1.71
C TRP A 344 -25.76 -8.36 -1.05
N ALA A 345 -26.59 -9.30 -0.54
CA ALA A 345 -27.78 -8.98 0.23
C ALA A 345 -27.97 -10.04 1.30
N ALA A 346 -28.23 -9.62 2.54
CA ALA A 346 -28.47 -10.54 3.63
C ALA A 346 -29.77 -11.33 3.39
N ASN A 347 -29.72 -12.63 3.65
CA ASN A 347 -30.89 -13.53 3.63
C ASN A 347 -31.04 -14.19 5.01
N ALA A 348 -31.32 -13.39 6.02
CA ALA A 348 -31.29 -13.81 7.40
C ALA A 348 -32.69 -14.00 8.00
N GLU A 349 -32.83 -14.99 8.87
CA GLU A 349 -34.08 -15.27 9.59
C GLU A 349 -33.91 -15.10 11.11
N PRO A 350 -34.79 -14.35 11.80
CA PRO A 350 -34.72 -14.20 13.25
C PRO A 350 -35.01 -15.52 13.98
N VAL A 351 -34.32 -15.77 15.09
CA VAL A 351 -34.32 -17.04 15.84
C VAL A 351 -35.70 -17.46 16.37
N SER A 352 -36.65 -16.51 16.58
CA SER A 352 -37.99 -16.86 17.05
C SER A 352 -39.03 -15.77 16.79
N GLU A 353 -40.29 -16.17 16.58
CA GLU A 353 -41.45 -15.28 16.62
C GLU A 353 -41.50 -14.53 17.95
N GLY A 354 -41.27 -13.24 17.95
CA GLY A 354 -41.28 -12.36 19.13
C GLY A 354 -39.92 -11.90 19.68
N ALA A 355 -38.81 -12.39 19.12
CA ALA A 355 -37.46 -11.88 19.37
C ALA A 355 -36.87 -11.30 18.05
N SER A 356 -37.48 -10.22 17.57
CA SER A 356 -37.17 -9.61 16.28
C SER A 356 -35.70 -9.16 16.11
N ASP A 357 -34.96 -9.12 17.22
CA ASP A 357 -33.59 -8.58 17.26
C ASP A 357 -32.53 -9.64 17.60
N ARG A 358 -32.92 -10.94 17.51
CA ARG A 358 -32.00 -12.06 17.78
C ARG A 358 -31.84 -12.95 16.56
N TRP A 359 -30.57 -13.25 16.26
CA TRP A 359 -30.11 -14.00 15.11
C TRP A 359 -29.36 -15.27 15.51
N SER A 360 -29.04 -16.12 14.58
CA SER A 360 -28.28 -17.35 14.80
C SER A 360 -26.87 -17.24 14.19
N LEU A 361 -26.05 -18.23 14.52
CA LEU A 361 -24.80 -18.50 13.81
C LEU A 361 -25.08 -19.53 12.72
N VAL A 362 -24.50 -19.31 11.55
CA VAL A 362 -24.55 -20.18 10.39
C VAL A 362 -23.19 -20.81 10.17
N ASP A 363 -23.15 -22.08 9.81
CA ASP A 363 -21.91 -22.78 9.48
C ASP A 363 -21.41 -22.32 8.10
N LEU A 364 -20.15 -21.92 8.02
CA LEU A 364 -19.49 -21.54 6.75
C LEU A 364 -19.09 -22.77 5.96
N GLU A 365 -19.70 -22.99 4.82
CA GLU A 365 -19.44 -24.16 3.99
C GLU A 365 -18.02 -24.12 3.37
N GLY A 366 -17.26 -25.23 3.54
CA GLY A 366 -15.92 -25.35 2.99
C GLY A 366 -14.87 -24.45 3.62
N VAL A 367 -15.14 -23.86 4.78
CA VAL A 367 -14.19 -23.06 5.55
C VAL A 367 -13.58 -23.88 6.68
N HIS A 368 -12.28 -23.80 6.82
CA HIS A 368 -11.52 -24.42 7.91
C HIS A 368 -11.11 -23.36 8.93
N ALA A 369 -11.72 -23.39 10.11
CA ALA A 369 -11.43 -22.55 11.27
C ALA A 369 -11.69 -23.33 12.55
N PRO A 370 -11.21 -22.89 13.74
CA PRO A 370 -11.57 -23.51 15.01
C PRO A 370 -13.09 -23.56 15.25
N TYR A 371 -13.79 -22.53 14.86
CA TYR A 371 -15.26 -22.41 14.85
C TYR A 371 -15.66 -21.76 13.53
N PRO A 372 -15.95 -22.54 12.47
CA PRO A 372 -16.25 -22.03 11.14
C PRO A 372 -17.73 -21.59 11.06
N GLN A 373 -18.10 -20.63 11.90
CA GLN A 373 -19.46 -20.09 11.99
C GLN A 373 -19.43 -18.58 11.88
N MET A 374 -20.51 -18.02 11.36
CA MET A 374 -20.69 -16.58 11.22
C MET A 374 -22.11 -16.18 11.59
N HIS A 375 -22.30 -14.92 11.89
CA HIS A 375 -23.62 -14.35 12.16
C HIS A 375 -24.45 -14.37 10.87
N ASP A 376 -25.71 -14.76 10.95
CA ASP A 376 -26.68 -14.90 9.86
C ASP A 376 -26.94 -13.58 9.06
N LEU A 377 -26.47 -12.43 9.53
CA LEU A 377 -26.49 -11.16 8.80
C LEU A 377 -25.13 -10.82 8.15
N ALA A 378 -24.16 -11.70 8.23
CA ALA A 378 -22.80 -11.44 7.76
C ALA A 378 -22.23 -12.54 6.83
N ASP A 379 -22.85 -13.71 6.81
CA ASP A 379 -22.37 -14.86 6.03
C ASP A 379 -22.45 -14.64 4.52
N GLU A 380 -23.52 -14.03 3.98
CA GLU A 380 -23.58 -13.73 2.55
C GLU A 380 -22.54 -12.67 2.12
N ALA A 381 -22.25 -11.70 3.01
CA ALA A 381 -21.19 -10.75 2.77
C ALA A 381 -19.83 -11.44 2.70
N PHE A 382 -19.59 -12.42 3.57
CA PHE A 382 -18.36 -13.20 3.59
C PHE A 382 -18.25 -14.11 2.36
N ASP A 383 -19.29 -14.86 2.03
CA ASP A 383 -19.30 -15.78 0.90
C ASP A 383 -19.10 -15.02 -0.42
N SER A 384 -19.79 -13.88 -0.59
CA SER A 384 -19.63 -13.02 -1.76
C SER A 384 -18.21 -12.44 -1.87
N LEU A 385 -17.62 -12.00 -0.76
CA LEU A 385 -16.22 -11.58 -0.70
C LEU A 385 -15.27 -12.74 -1.05
N ARG A 386 -15.49 -13.93 -0.46
CA ARG A 386 -14.67 -15.13 -0.71
C ARG A 386 -14.65 -15.50 -2.19
N GLU A 387 -15.82 -15.51 -2.85
CA GLU A 387 -15.91 -15.75 -4.28
C GLU A 387 -15.17 -14.69 -5.09
N ARG A 388 -15.27 -13.42 -4.72
CA ARG A 388 -14.57 -12.33 -5.38
C ARG A 388 -13.05 -12.47 -5.23
N VAL A 389 -12.57 -12.68 -4.00
CA VAL A 389 -11.15 -12.91 -3.70
C VAL A 389 -10.64 -14.11 -4.51
N GLN A 390 -11.35 -15.24 -4.48
CA GLN A 390 -10.97 -16.44 -5.23
C GLN A 390 -10.83 -16.18 -6.74
N ARG A 391 -11.72 -15.40 -7.33
CA ARG A 391 -11.63 -15.02 -8.76
C ARG A 391 -10.39 -14.17 -9.05
N GLN A 392 -10.07 -13.23 -8.17
CA GLN A 392 -8.96 -12.29 -8.39
C GLN A 392 -7.59 -12.86 -8.05
N VAL A 393 -7.48 -13.68 -7.00
CA VAL A 393 -6.19 -14.30 -6.65
C VAL A 393 -5.96 -15.64 -7.34
N GLY A 394 -7.01 -16.26 -7.92
CA GLY A 394 -6.96 -17.56 -8.61
C GLY A 394 -7.01 -18.78 -7.69
N TRP A 395 -7.12 -18.62 -6.37
CA TRP A 395 -7.24 -19.68 -5.37
C TRP A 395 -8.13 -19.26 -4.19
N ASP A 396 -8.70 -20.22 -3.47
CA ASP A 396 -9.62 -19.95 -2.36
C ASP A 396 -8.86 -19.60 -1.08
N ALA A 397 -8.43 -18.33 -0.99
CA ALA A 397 -7.62 -17.82 0.11
C ALA A 397 -8.39 -17.78 1.43
N LEU A 398 -9.70 -17.56 1.40
CA LEU A 398 -10.55 -17.47 2.58
C LEU A 398 -11.13 -18.82 3.02
N ALA A 399 -10.80 -19.92 2.35
CA ALA A 399 -11.15 -21.27 2.81
C ALA A 399 -10.44 -21.67 4.12
N SER A 400 -9.35 -20.99 4.51
CA SER A 400 -8.64 -21.26 5.76
C SER A 400 -8.50 -19.98 6.56
N LEU A 401 -9.25 -19.87 7.63
CA LEU A 401 -9.26 -18.74 8.53
C LEU A 401 -8.53 -19.06 9.85
N GLU A 402 -7.92 -18.07 10.46
CA GLU A 402 -7.42 -18.18 11.84
C GLU A 402 -8.60 -18.26 12.82
N ASN A 403 -9.62 -17.45 12.61
CA ASN A 403 -10.89 -17.47 13.32
C ASN A 403 -12.02 -16.90 12.45
N ALA A 404 -13.26 -17.37 12.68
CA ALA A 404 -14.49 -16.77 12.18
C ALA A 404 -15.46 -16.46 13.34
N PHE A 405 -15.44 -17.30 14.37
CA PHE A 405 -16.22 -17.12 15.60
C PHE A 405 -15.39 -17.58 16.80
N VAL A 406 -15.61 -16.94 17.95
CA VAL A 406 -15.04 -17.33 19.23
C VAL A 406 -16.17 -17.40 20.28
N PRO A 407 -16.41 -18.57 20.91
CA PRO A 407 -17.47 -18.70 21.90
C PRO A 407 -17.12 -17.95 23.20
N LEU A 408 -18.14 -17.48 23.94
CA LEU A 408 -17.99 -16.77 25.22
C LEU A 408 -17.24 -17.57 26.31
N THR A 409 -17.08 -18.87 26.13
CA THR A 409 -16.29 -19.72 27.04
C THR A 409 -14.79 -19.52 26.88
N SER A 410 -14.34 -18.92 25.78
CA SER A 410 -12.97 -18.53 25.57
C SER A 410 -12.66 -17.24 26.34
N SER A 411 -11.45 -17.09 26.83
CA SER A 411 -11.03 -15.84 27.48
C SER A 411 -10.54 -14.85 26.44
N LEU A 412 -10.82 -13.56 26.64
CA LEU A 412 -10.20 -12.50 25.85
C LEU A 412 -8.67 -12.54 25.98
N ASP A 413 -8.00 -12.25 24.89
CA ASP A 413 -6.55 -12.06 24.88
C ASP A 413 -6.13 -10.83 25.74
N PRO A 414 -4.94 -10.83 26.32
CA PRO A 414 -4.48 -9.71 27.13
C PRO A 414 -4.49 -8.39 26.36
N GLY A 415 -5.19 -7.39 26.90
CA GLY A 415 -5.28 -6.06 26.29
C GLY A 415 -6.55 -5.83 25.46
N PHE A 416 -7.33 -6.89 25.19
CA PHE A 416 -8.64 -6.74 24.56
C PHE A 416 -9.69 -6.39 25.62
N SER A 417 -10.49 -5.36 25.37
CA SER A 417 -11.73 -5.06 26.10
C SER A 417 -12.96 -5.60 25.36
N GLU A 418 -12.85 -5.68 24.05
CA GLU A 418 -13.88 -6.06 23.10
C GLU A 418 -13.24 -6.88 21.97
N ASP A 419 -13.93 -7.91 21.51
CA ASP A 419 -13.49 -8.72 20.40
C ASP A 419 -14.71 -9.06 19.54
N TRP A 420 -14.69 -8.60 18.29
CA TRP A 420 -15.78 -8.77 17.35
C TRP A 420 -16.00 -10.22 16.92
N LEU A 421 -15.01 -11.09 17.09
CA LEU A 421 -15.16 -12.53 16.84
C LEU A 421 -16.22 -13.19 17.74
N TYR A 422 -16.50 -12.63 18.93
CA TYR A 422 -17.58 -13.12 19.79
C TYR A 422 -18.99 -12.80 19.26
N THR A 423 -19.10 -11.81 18.38
CA THR A 423 -20.38 -11.43 17.75
C THR A 423 -20.71 -12.27 16.53
N GLY A 424 -19.73 -13.06 16.01
CA GLY A 424 -19.85 -13.73 14.73
C GLY A 424 -19.85 -12.79 13.52
N ARG A 425 -19.63 -11.49 13.72
CA ARG A 425 -19.55 -10.46 12.67
C ARG A 425 -18.14 -10.09 12.32
N ALA A 426 -17.19 -11.01 12.48
CA ALA A 426 -15.78 -10.82 12.18
C ALA A 426 -15.15 -12.10 11.69
N PHE A 427 -14.06 -11.95 10.93
CA PHE A 427 -13.17 -13.07 10.58
C PHE A 427 -11.71 -12.62 10.64
N ALA A 428 -10.82 -13.60 10.77
CA ALA A 428 -9.38 -13.38 10.72
C ALA A 428 -8.77 -14.31 9.66
N ILE A 429 -8.10 -13.72 8.67
CA ILE A 429 -7.36 -14.45 7.64
C ILE A 429 -6.20 -15.20 8.30
N ASN A 430 -5.84 -16.36 7.78
CA ASN A 430 -4.77 -17.17 8.34
C ASN A 430 -3.41 -16.47 8.24
N SER A 431 -2.88 -16.01 9.37
CA SER A 431 -1.62 -15.25 9.47
C SER A 431 -0.38 -16.05 9.01
N LEU A 432 -0.47 -17.39 8.95
CA LEU A 432 0.63 -18.23 8.44
C LEU A 432 0.92 -17.98 6.96
N MET A 433 -0.01 -17.41 6.20
CA MET A 433 0.21 -17.02 4.80
C MET A 433 1.33 -16.00 4.65
N THR A 434 1.52 -15.12 5.65
CA THR A 434 2.64 -14.15 5.66
C THR A 434 3.99 -14.87 5.69
N ASN A 435 4.13 -15.87 6.55
CA ASN A 435 5.36 -16.64 6.65
C ASN A 435 5.65 -17.49 5.40
N ALA A 436 4.61 -17.85 4.67
CA ALA A 436 4.70 -18.61 3.42
C ALA A 436 4.94 -17.72 2.19
N GLY A 437 4.94 -16.39 2.33
CA GLY A 437 5.08 -15.45 1.21
C GLY A 437 3.84 -15.34 0.31
N TRP A 438 2.67 -15.76 0.80
CA TRP A 438 1.40 -15.66 0.08
C TRP A 438 0.57 -14.43 0.47
N MET A 439 0.96 -13.76 1.55
CA MET A 439 0.32 -12.54 2.03
C MET A 439 1.37 -11.56 2.55
N VAL A 440 1.18 -10.31 2.28
CA VAL A 440 1.96 -9.21 2.86
C VAL A 440 1.02 -8.21 3.52
N ALA A 441 1.54 -7.49 4.52
CA ALA A 441 0.82 -6.45 5.23
C ALA A 441 1.55 -5.11 5.06
N VAL A 442 0.82 -4.08 4.68
CA VAL A 442 1.29 -2.70 4.63
C VAL A 442 0.73 -1.97 5.84
N ARG A 443 1.58 -1.22 6.51
CA ARG A 443 1.20 -0.46 7.70
C ARG A 443 0.64 0.90 7.30
N GLU A 444 -0.54 1.23 7.81
CA GLU A 444 -1.18 2.53 7.65
C GLU A 444 -1.49 3.14 9.02
N ASP A 445 -1.04 4.37 9.25
CA ASP A 445 -1.29 5.08 10.50
C ASP A 445 -2.29 6.22 10.29
N PHE A 446 -3.39 6.20 11.04
CA PHE A 446 -4.40 7.24 11.06
C PHE A 446 -4.37 7.95 12.43
N GLY A 447 -3.60 9.02 12.51
CA GLY A 447 -3.30 9.68 13.78
C GLY A 447 -2.52 8.76 14.72
N ALA A 448 -3.11 8.44 15.87
CA ALA A 448 -2.48 7.56 16.88
C ALA A 448 -2.81 6.06 16.68
N GLN A 449 -3.65 5.73 15.72
CA GLN A 449 -4.10 4.37 15.47
C GLN A 449 -3.39 3.78 14.26
N THR A 450 -2.92 2.55 14.39
CA THR A 450 -2.33 1.76 13.29
C THR A 450 -3.38 0.79 12.75
N TYR A 451 -3.47 0.72 11.42
CA TYR A 451 -4.26 -0.23 10.66
C TYR A 451 -3.38 -0.95 9.66
N TRP A 452 -3.92 -1.96 9.02
CA TRP A 452 -3.18 -2.80 8.09
C TRP A 452 -3.95 -2.93 6.78
N ARG A 453 -3.21 -2.84 5.67
CA ARG A 453 -3.69 -3.20 4.35
C ARG A 453 -3.05 -4.52 3.95
N LEU A 454 -3.84 -5.46 3.47
CA LEU A 454 -3.40 -6.80 3.14
C LEU A 454 -3.43 -7.03 1.63
N TYR A 455 -2.35 -7.62 1.15
CA TYR A 455 -2.26 -8.08 -0.22
C TYR A 455 -2.03 -9.58 -0.24
N LEU A 456 -2.77 -10.27 -1.10
CA LEU A 456 -2.61 -11.70 -1.38
C LEU A 456 -1.92 -11.90 -2.71
N ARG A 457 -0.97 -12.83 -2.75
CA ARG A 457 -0.26 -13.20 -3.97
C ARG A 457 -1.19 -13.93 -4.92
N ALA A 458 -1.27 -13.48 -6.17
CA ALA A 458 -2.02 -14.16 -7.22
C ALA A 458 -1.43 -15.55 -7.49
N GLN A 459 -2.26 -16.52 -7.85
CA GLN A 459 -1.82 -17.87 -8.21
C GLN A 459 -1.03 -17.89 -9.52
N LEU A 460 -1.55 -17.16 -10.51
CA LEU A 460 -0.88 -16.96 -11.78
C LEU A 460 0.00 -15.71 -11.67
N GLN A 461 1.25 -15.84 -12.09
CA GLN A 461 2.25 -14.79 -12.06
C GLN A 461 2.63 -14.36 -13.49
N ASP A 462 1.61 -14.33 -14.36
CA ASP A 462 1.74 -14.06 -15.79
C ASP A 462 1.08 -12.72 -16.21
N GLY A 463 0.65 -11.93 -15.23
CA GLY A 463 -0.03 -10.63 -15.46
C GLY A 463 -1.54 -10.70 -15.64
N SER A 464 -2.12 -11.91 -15.74
CA SER A 464 -3.57 -12.07 -15.91
C SER A 464 -4.37 -11.84 -14.63
N LEU A 465 -3.73 -11.87 -13.46
CA LEU A 465 -4.35 -11.66 -12.14
C LEU A 465 -3.50 -10.73 -11.29
N GLY A 466 -4.16 -9.78 -10.63
CA GLY A 466 -3.51 -8.86 -9.69
C GLY A 466 -2.65 -7.79 -10.39
N GLU A 467 -1.83 -7.14 -9.59
CA GLU A 467 -0.93 -6.05 -9.99
C GLU A 467 0.41 -6.18 -9.28
N PRO A 468 1.51 -5.61 -9.83
CA PRO A 468 2.75 -5.47 -9.07
C PRO A 468 2.51 -4.64 -7.80
N LEU A 469 3.10 -5.06 -6.69
CA LEU A 469 2.99 -4.30 -5.44
C LEU A 469 3.88 -3.04 -5.53
N ARG A 470 3.35 -1.91 -5.04
CA ARG A 470 4.06 -0.62 -4.99
C ARG A 470 4.41 -0.21 -3.57
N ASP A 471 3.53 -0.54 -2.63
CA ASP A 471 3.70 -0.18 -1.22
C ASP A 471 4.75 -1.05 -0.55
N LEU A 472 5.60 -0.45 0.29
CA LEU A 472 6.58 -1.17 1.10
C LEU A 472 5.88 -2.01 2.17
N PRO A 473 6.03 -3.34 2.18
CA PRO A 473 5.45 -4.17 3.21
C PRO A 473 6.11 -3.93 4.57
N TRP A 474 5.36 -4.20 5.63
CA TRP A 474 5.84 -4.15 7.00
C TRP A 474 6.14 -5.55 7.53
N ASP A 475 7.42 -5.85 7.76
CA ASP A 475 7.84 -7.11 8.37
C ASP A 475 7.63 -7.09 9.89
N LEU A 476 6.46 -7.60 10.31
CA LEU A 476 6.13 -7.75 11.73
C LEU A 476 7.08 -8.71 12.46
N SER A 477 7.76 -9.62 11.77
CA SER A 477 8.68 -10.60 12.36
C SER A 477 10.04 -10.00 12.71
N ALA A 478 10.42 -8.90 12.08
CA ALA A 478 11.68 -8.20 12.30
C ALA A 478 11.88 -7.75 13.76
N ARG A 479 10.76 -7.58 14.51
CA ARG A 479 10.82 -7.30 15.96
C ARG A 479 11.57 -8.35 16.77
N TYR A 480 11.74 -9.56 16.25
CA TYR A 480 12.44 -10.66 16.91
C TYR A 480 13.91 -10.79 16.50
N ASN A 481 14.40 -9.95 15.60
CA ASN A 481 15.73 -10.04 14.98
C ASN A 481 16.86 -9.39 15.80
N LEU A 482 16.64 -9.11 17.08
CA LEU A 482 17.62 -8.48 18.00
C LEU A 482 18.05 -7.05 17.60
N ASP A 483 17.38 -6.43 16.66
CA ASP A 483 17.54 -5.02 16.33
C ASP A 483 16.66 -4.17 17.26
N PRO A 484 17.24 -3.26 18.08
CA PRO A 484 16.46 -2.45 19.01
C PRO A 484 15.41 -1.56 18.31
N THR A 485 15.74 -1.01 17.14
CA THR A 485 14.84 -0.13 16.40
C THR A 485 13.62 -0.90 15.90
N SER A 486 13.83 -2.06 15.27
CA SER A 486 12.73 -2.92 14.83
C SER A 486 11.87 -3.41 16.00
N TYR A 487 12.46 -3.65 17.16
CA TYR A 487 11.71 -4.02 18.36
C TYR A 487 10.80 -2.87 18.84
N GLU A 488 11.34 -1.64 18.94
CA GLU A 488 10.60 -0.45 19.39
C GLU A 488 9.47 -0.07 18.42
N LEU A 489 9.73 -0.19 17.11
CA LEU A 489 8.77 0.11 16.07
C LEU A 489 7.74 -1.04 15.85
N GLY A 490 8.01 -2.23 16.40
CA GLY A 490 7.16 -3.41 16.23
C GLY A 490 7.31 -4.10 14.88
N GLY A 491 8.44 -3.86 14.19
CA GLY A 491 8.78 -4.36 12.86
C GLY A 491 9.62 -3.36 12.09
N LYS A 492 9.76 -3.55 10.81
CA LYS A 492 10.43 -2.63 9.87
C LYS A 492 9.84 -2.75 8.47
N TYR A 493 10.09 -1.79 7.61
CA TYR A 493 9.85 -1.95 6.18
C TYR A 493 10.71 -3.10 5.61
N SER A 494 10.16 -3.81 4.66
CA SER A 494 10.85 -4.81 3.85
C SER A 494 10.80 -4.40 2.38
N ASP A 495 11.71 -4.96 1.59
CA ASP A 495 11.71 -4.76 0.15
C ASP A 495 10.37 -5.22 -0.45
N VAL A 496 9.95 -4.58 -1.54
CA VAL A 496 8.75 -4.95 -2.27
C VAL A 496 8.96 -6.32 -2.91
N PRO A 497 8.14 -7.32 -2.56
CA PRO A 497 8.30 -8.65 -3.15
C PRO A 497 7.84 -8.67 -4.60
N ALA A 498 8.63 -9.29 -5.45
CA ALA A 498 8.29 -9.52 -6.86
C ALA A 498 6.98 -10.30 -7.03
N GLY A 499 6.31 -10.09 -8.16
CA GLY A 499 5.10 -10.80 -8.55
C GLY A 499 3.84 -9.93 -8.51
N TYR A 500 2.71 -10.60 -8.79
CA TYR A 500 1.40 -9.98 -8.87
C TYR A 500 0.59 -10.23 -7.60
N TRP A 501 -0.03 -9.17 -7.10
CA TRP A 501 -0.70 -9.12 -5.81
C TRP A 501 -2.11 -8.53 -5.95
N VAL A 502 -3.02 -8.92 -5.07
CA VAL A 502 -4.39 -8.42 -5.01
C VAL A 502 -4.62 -7.76 -3.66
N ASP A 503 -5.13 -6.54 -3.66
CA ASP A 503 -5.52 -5.81 -2.46
C ASP A 503 -6.82 -6.38 -1.87
N VAL A 504 -6.68 -7.28 -0.94
CA VAL A 504 -7.82 -7.92 -0.28
C VAL A 504 -8.54 -6.96 0.67
N THR A 505 -7.83 -5.95 1.16
CA THR A 505 -8.45 -4.94 2.04
C THR A 505 -9.40 -4.04 1.27
N ALA A 506 -9.02 -3.58 0.07
CA ALA A 506 -9.91 -2.82 -0.79
C ALA A 506 -11.16 -3.63 -1.15
N LEU A 507 -10.99 -4.91 -1.53
CA LEU A 507 -12.11 -5.81 -1.80
C LEU A 507 -13.02 -5.96 -0.56
N ALA A 508 -12.46 -6.23 0.61
CA ALA A 508 -13.25 -6.42 1.83
C ALA A 508 -14.13 -5.19 2.13
N ILE A 509 -13.57 -3.98 1.98
CA ILE A 509 -14.32 -2.73 2.20
C ILE A 509 -15.52 -2.62 1.26
N GLN A 510 -15.41 -3.01 0.00
CA GLN A 510 -16.52 -2.99 -0.97
C GLN A 510 -17.69 -3.91 -0.54
N TYR A 511 -17.38 -5.01 0.15
CA TYR A 511 -18.38 -5.94 0.69
C TYR A 511 -18.86 -5.57 2.09
N GLY A 512 -18.51 -4.37 2.59
CA GLY A 512 -18.95 -3.84 3.87
C GLY A 512 -18.10 -4.27 5.07
N TRP A 513 -16.99 -4.98 4.84
CA TRP A 513 -16.06 -5.36 5.88
C TRP A 513 -15.13 -4.22 6.23
N GLU A 514 -14.95 -3.98 7.51
CA GLU A 514 -14.14 -2.90 8.06
C GLU A 514 -12.87 -3.48 8.70
N ARG A 515 -11.76 -2.76 8.56
CA ARG A 515 -10.52 -3.07 9.27
C ARG A 515 -10.65 -2.72 10.75
N VAL A 516 -9.98 -3.48 11.58
CA VAL A 516 -9.91 -3.18 13.02
C VAL A 516 -8.56 -2.51 13.36
N PRO A 517 -8.54 -1.54 14.29
CA PRO A 517 -7.29 -0.92 14.71
C PRO A 517 -6.42 -1.91 15.49
N ALA A 518 -5.12 -1.78 15.33
CA ALA A 518 -4.17 -2.44 16.22
C ALA A 518 -4.31 -1.93 17.66
N LEU A 519 -4.11 -2.80 18.64
CA LEU A 519 -4.11 -2.41 20.04
C LEU A 519 -2.93 -1.46 20.35
N PRO A 520 -3.04 -0.59 21.37
CA PRO A 520 -1.94 0.33 21.72
C PRO A 520 -0.60 -0.35 22.02
N ASN A 521 -0.63 -1.62 22.43
CA ASN A 521 0.55 -2.41 22.78
C ASN A 521 1.03 -3.34 21.64
N TRP A 522 0.52 -3.21 20.40
CA TRP A 522 0.80 -4.11 19.29
C TRP A 522 2.29 -4.25 18.96
N ARG A 523 3.08 -3.20 19.22
CA ARG A 523 4.53 -3.23 18.93
C ARG A 523 5.26 -4.29 19.74
N THR A 524 4.81 -4.56 20.98
CA THR A 524 5.39 -5.57 21.87
C THR A 524 4.56 -6.85 21.98
N PHE A 525 3.29 -6.79 21.61
CA PHE A 525 2.35 -7.90 21.63
C PHE A 525 1.83 -8.21 20.22
N TYR A 526 2.37 -9.23 19.59
CA TYR A 526 2.12 -9.55 18.16
C TYR A 526 0.63 -9.69 17.83
N ARG A 527 -0.14 -10.41 18.64
CA ARG A 527 -1.60 -10.57 18.43
C ARG A 527 -2.36 -9.24 18.51
N GLY A 528 -1.82 -8.27 19.26
CA GLY A 528 -2.37 -6.92 19.31
C GLY A 528 -2.27 -6.16 17.98
N ALA A 529 -1.48 -6.62 17.02
CA ALA A 529 -1.45 -6.04 15.68
C ALA A 529 -2.77 -6.22 14.94
N ARG A 530 -3.51 -7.32 15.15
CA ARG A 530 -4.82 -7.61 14.57
C ARG A 530 -4.88 -7.43 13.04
N PHE A 531 -3.75 -7.63 12.37
CA PHE A 531 -3.56 -7.24 10.96
C PHE A 531 -4.37 -8.08 9.98
N THR A 532 -4.88 -9.25 10.40
CA THR A 532 -5.69 -10.16 9.59
C THR A 532 -7.19 -10.07 9.85
N GLU A 533 -7.61 -9.20 10.79
CA GLU A 533 -8.99 -9.15 11.25
C GLU A 533 -9.84 -8.12 10.50
N PHE A 534 -11.03 -8.56 10.12
CA PHE A 534 -12.08 -7.75 9.52
C PHE A 534 -13.39 -7.92 10.28
N THR A 535 -14.20 -6.88 10.33
CA THR A 535 -15.49 -6.87 11.02
C THR A 535 -16.58 -6.23 10.16
N LEU A 536 -17.81 -6.75 10.24
CA LEU A 536 -19.01 -6.17 9.63
C LEU A 536 -19.85 -5.53 10.73
N THR A 537 -19.55 -4.28 11.09
CA THR A 537 -20.23 -3.61 12.19
C THR A 537 -21.69 -3.30 11.89
N GLY A 538 -22.02 -2.99 10.62
CA GLY A 538 -23.36 -2.55 10.22
C GLY A 538 -23.82 -1.29 10.98
N GLY A 539 -22.87 -0.49 11.49
CA GLY A 539 -23.12 0.70 12.30
C GLY A 539 -23.43 0.43 13.76
N LEU A 540 -23.34 -0.82 14.23
CA LEU A 540 -23.54 -1.20 15.64
C LEU A 540 -22.27 -0.96 16.45
N ASP A 541 -22.43 -0.65 17.74
CA ASP A 541 -21.36 -0.85 18.70
C ASP A 541 -21.25 -2.34 19.09
N TRP A 542 -20.11 -2.72 19.66
CA TRP A 542 -19.82 -4.11 20.01
C TRP A 542 -20.88 -4.73 20.94
N TYR A 543 -21.35 -3.98 21.96
CA TYR A 543 -22.34 -4.50 22.91
C TYR A 543 -23.69 -4.74 22.23
N SER A 544 -24.13 -3.83 21.36
CA SER A 544 -25.36 -4.00 20.57
C SER A 544 -25.26 -5.21 19.64
N ALA A 545 -24.12 -5.43 18.99
CA ALA A 545 -23.88 -6.62 18.17
C ALA A 545 -23.89 -7.92 19.01
N MET A 546 -23.35 -7.89 20.23
CA MET A 546 -23.43 -9.04 21.15
C MET A 546 -24.86 -9.38 21.53
N LEU A 547 -25.74 -8.38 21.69
CA LEU A 547 -27.17 -8.61 22.03
C LEU A 547 -27.95 -9.29 20.89
N GLU A 548 -27.45 -9.25 19.67
CA GLU A 548 -28.05 -9.98 18.55
C GLU A 548 -27.91 -11.51 18.68
N LEU A 549 -26.83 -11.99 19.32
CA LEU A 549 -26.62 -13.42 19.57
C LEU A 549 -27.00 -13.85 21.00
N TYR A 550 -26.71 -13.00 21.97
CA TYR A 550 -26.78 -13.38 23.37
C TYR A 550 -27.85 -12.59 24.15
N PRO A 551 -28.62 -13.22 25.02
CA PRO A 551 -29.53 -12.48 25.90
C PRO A 551 -28.72 -11.65 26.92
N PRO A 552 -29.27 -10.50 27.37
CA PRO A 552 -28.55 -9.57 28.25
C PRO A 552 -28.03 -10.18 29.55
N ASP A 553 -28.71 -11.17 30.10
CA ASP A 553 -28.34 -11.86 31.35
C ASP A 553 -27.07 -12.71 31.21
N VAL A 554 -26.74 -13.16 29.99
CA VAL A 554 -25.49 -13.88 29.68
C VAL A 554 -24.31 -12.93 29.62
N LEU A 555 -24.55 -11.69 29.18
CA LEU A 555 -23.50 -10.67 29.03
C LEU A 555 -23.17 -9.95 30.33
N VAL A 556 -24.01 -10.03 31.34
CA VAL A 556 -23.72 -9.43 32.64
C VAL A 556 -22.64 -10.26 33.34
N THR A 557 -21.45 -9.69 33.46
CA THR A 557 -20.41 -10.27 34.30
C THR A 557 -20.95 -10.37 35.72
N PRO A 558 -21.03 -11.57 36.35
CA PRO A 558 -21.49 -11.68 37.71
C PRO A 558 -20.59 -10.82 38.59
N THR A 559 -21.16 -9.77 39.16
CA THR A 559 -20.44 -8.95 40.14
C THR A 559 -19.97 -9.89 41.21
N ARG A 560 -18.66 -10.07 41.36
CA ARG A 560 -18.08 -10.89 42.39
C ARG A 560 -18.55 -10.32 43.72
N VAL A 561 -19.60 -10.93 44.29
CA VAL A 561 -20.02 -10.61 45.66
C VAL A 561 -18.84 -11.01 46.53
N LEU A 562 -18.00 -10.04 46.86
CA LEU A 562 -16.99 -10.26 47.87
C LEU A 562 -17.75 -10.67 49.13
N PRO A 563 -17.44 -11.84 49.73
CA PRO A 563 -18.00 -12.19 50.99
C PRO A 563 -17.79 -11.01 51.94
N PRO A 564 -18.80 -10.68 52.78
CA PRO A 564 -18.67 -9.53 53.67
C PRO A 564 -17.34 -9.64 54.40
N THR A 565 -16.50 -8.62 54.25
CA THR A 565 -15.22 -8.54 54.98
C THR A 565 -15.59 -8.68 56.45
N ILE A 566 -15.23 -9.81 57.07
CA ILE A 566 -15.33 -9.98 58.51
C ILE A 566 -14.39 -8.93 59.09
N THR A 567 -14.99 -7.79 59.45
CA THR A 567 -14.23 -6.77 60.19
C THR A 567 -13.81 -7.46 61.49
N PRO A 568 -12.52 -7.70 61.73
CA PRO A 568 -12.11 -8.30 63.00
C PRO A 568 -12.55 -7.33 64.08
N SER A 569 -13.51 -7.81 64.93
CA SER A 569 -13.85 -7.11 66.14
C SER A 569 -12.54 -6.81 66.89
N ARG A 570 -12.24 -5.54 67.11
CA ARG A 570 -11.08 -5.15 67.90
C ARG A 570 -11.30 -5.66 69.29
N THR A 571 -10.80 -6.86 69.60
CA THR A 571 -10.56 -7.27 70.97
C THR A 571 -9.57 -6.26 71.56
N PRO A 572 -9.88 -5.57 72.67
CA PRO A 572 -8.93 -4.61 73.23
C PRO A 572 -7.65 -5.36 73.54
N LEU A 573 -6.53 -4.89 73.00
CA LEU A 573 -5.21 -5.39 73.33
C LEU A 573 -5.04 -5.28 74.85
N PRO A 574 -4.51 -6.34 75.54
CA PRO A 574 -4.15 -6.24 76.93
C PRO A 574 -3.11 -5.13 77.10
N THR A 575 -3.35 -4.27 78.10
CA THR A 575 -2.50 -3.16 78.49
C THR A 575 -1.07 -3.68 78.77
N TRP A 576 -0.11 -3.16 78.04
CA TRP A 576 1.30 -3.51 78.24
C TRP A 576 1.75 -3.03 79.60
N THR A 577 2.13 -3.94 80.49
CA THR A 577 2.90 -3.61 81.67
C THR A 577 4.27 -3.08 81.26
N PRO A 578 4.71 -1.92 81.76
CA PRO A 578 5.99 -1.38 81.35
C PRO A 578 7.14 -2.33 81.73
N LEU A 579 7.96 -2.69 80.76
CA LEU A 579 9.20 -3.47 81.02
C LEU A 579 10.20 -2.62 81.85
N PRO A 580 10.95 -3.23 82.73
CA PRO A 580 11.96 -2.51 83.53
C PRO A 580 13.04 -1.90 82.64
N THR A 581 13.40 -0.67 82.94
CA THR A 581 14.40 0.18 82.25
C THR A 581 15.71 -0.53 82.12
N ARG A 582 16.22 -0.77 80.94
CA ARG A 582 17.58 -1.31 80.72
C ARG A 582 18.62 -0.26 81.07
N THR A 583 19.55 -0.65 81.83
CA THR A 583 20.79 0.07 82.18
C THR A 583 21.53 0.48 80.87
N PRO A 584 22.03 1.70 80.70
CA PRO A 584 22.72 2.13 79.52
C PRO A 584 23.99 1.32 79.24
N ARG A 585 24.16 0.84 78.05
CA ARG A 585 25.33 0.14 77.54
C ARG A 585 26.45 1.15 77.30
N PRO A 586 27.72 0.81 77.62
CA PRO A 586 28.83 1.74 77.44
C PRO A 586 29.03 2.06 75.91
N THR A 587 29.33 3.32 75.68
CA THR A 587 29.55 3.93 74.35
C THR A 587 30.86 3.37 73.75
N PHE A 588 30.84 2.86 72.56
CA PHE A 588 32.05 2.48 71.83
C PHE A 588 32.73 3.74 71.26
N THR A 589 34.06 3.77 71.55
CA THR A 589 34.96 4.77 70.98
C THR A 589 35.16 4.48 69.48
N PRO A 590 35.11 5.46 68.57
CA PRO A 590 35.31 5.21 67.14
C PRO A 590 36.79 4.86 66.86
N SER A 591 36.99 3.77 66.11
CA SER A 591 38.28 3.35 65.55
C SER A 591 38.69 4.24 64.39
N PRO A 592 39.93 4.54 64.13
CA PRO A 592 40.37 5.46 63.10
C PRO A 592 40.16 4.86 61.72
N THR A 593 39.57 5.66 60.81
CA THR A 593 39.35 5.36 59.42
C THR A 593 40.67 5.26 58.66
N ARG A 594 40.95 4.10 58.06
CA ARG A 594 42.08 3.94 57.13
C ARG A 594 41.64 4.41 55.76
N SER A 595 42.35 5.39 55.20
CA SER A 595 42.23 5.79 53.79
C SER A 595 42.65 4.66 52.83
N PRO A 596 41.96 4.39 51.77
CA PRO A 596 42.40 3.43 50.75
C PRO A 596 43.57 4.00 49.94
N THR A 597 44.67 3.29 49.90
CA THR A 597 45.82 3.52 49.04
C THR A 597 45.46 3.04 47.64
N ILE A 598 45.55 3.92 46.67
CA ILE A 598 45.36 3.61 45.24
C ILE A 598 46.64 2.89 44.77
N THR A 599 46.49 1.62 44.36
CA THR A 599 47.54 0.87 43.68
C THR A 599 47.37 1.07 42.16
N PRO A 600 48.41 1.44 41.41
CA PRO A 600 48.29 1.60 39.96
C PRO A 600 48.18 0.23 39.27
N THR A 601 47.22 0.11 38.36
CA THR A 601 47.02 -1.05 37.48
C THR A 601 48.14 -1.13 36.43
N PRO A 602 48.73 -2.29 36.16
CA PRO A 602 49.76 -2.44 35.15
C PRO A 602 49.15 -2.33 33.73
N THR A 603 49.81 -1.54 32.91
CA THR A 603 49.51 -1.33 31.48
C THR A 603 49.66 -2.64 30.71
N GLY A 604 48.57 -3.16 30.16
CA GLY A 604 48.59 -4.33 29.30
C GLY A 604 49.19 -3.98 27.93
N THR A 605 50.16 -4.77 27.53
CA THR A 605 50.83 -4.74 26.24
C THR A 605 49.85 -5.18 25.14
N LEU A 606 49.66 -4.35 24.10
CA LEU A 606 48.90 -4.68 22.92
C LEU A 606 49.59 -5.82 22.14
N LEU A 607 48.85 -6.88 21.88
CA LEU A 607 49.23 -7.94 20.93
C LEU A 607 48.99 -7.43 19.49
N PRO A 608 49.88 -7.77 18.54
CA PRO A 608 49.72 -7.36 17.14
C PRO A 608 48.58 -8.12 16.45
N SER A 609 47.83 -7.40 15.62
CA SER A 609 46.76 -7.88 14.77
C SER A 609 47.26 -8.92 13.75
N PRO A 610 46.49 -9.98 13.44
CA PRO A 610 46.88 -10.94 12.41
C PRO A 610 46.70 -10.37 11.03
N THR A 611 47.71 -10.57 10.18
CA THR A 611 47.73 -10.24 8.75
C THR A 611 46.79 -11.17 7.97
N PRO A 612 46.01 -10.69 6.95
CA PRO A 612 45.20 -11.57 6.12
C PRO A 612 46.06 -12.38 5.15
N PRO A 613 45.62 -13.59 4.75
CA PRO A 613 46.36 -14.45 3.83
C PRO A 613 46.34 -13.91 2.40
N THR A 614 47.53 -13.91 1.79
CA THR A 614 47.78 -13.61 0.37
C THR A 614 47.26 -14.74 -0.48
N ILE A 615 46.36 -14.43 -1.42
CA ILE A 615 45.97 -15.35 -2.51
C ILE A 615 47.05 -15.21 -3.61
N ILE A 616 47.69 -16.33 -3.95
CA ILE A 616 48.56 -16.49 -5.09
C ILE A 616 47.78 -17.19 -6.23
N PRO A 617 48.04 -16.85 -7.51
CA PRO A 617 47.19 -16.92 -8.69
C PRO A 617 46.74 -18.31 -9.13
#